data_55b7f6ca65b530f7b4d2281f66f84fa8
#
_entry.id   55b7f6ca65b530f7b4d2281f66f84fa8
#
_cell.length_a   1.000
_cell.length_b   1.000
_cell.length_c   1.000
_cell.angle_alpha   90.00
_cell.angle_beta   90.00
_cell.angle_gamma   90.00
#
_symmetry.space_group_name_H-M   'P 1'
#
loop_
_entity.id
_entity.type
_entity.pdbx_description
1 polymer ?
#
loop_
_entity_poly.entity_id
_entity_poly.type
_entity_poly.pdbx_seq_one_letter_code
_entity_poly.pdbx_strand_id
1 'polypeptide(L)'
;MAANLSGSLFGISRMEIKVNFLDNLRLEAKFDDFTVIADQPIRYKGDGSAPGPFDYFLASSALCAAYFVKLYCQTRNIPTHNIRLSQNNIVDPENRYNQIFKIQVELPADISDKDRQGILRSIERCTVKKVVQAGPEFVIEQVDNLDADAQ
;
A
#
# COMPACT_ATOMS: atom_id res chain seq x y z
N MET A 1 21.38 13.74 -31.98
CA MET A 1 21.40 14.48 -30.69
C MET A 1 20.31 13.92 -29.79
N ALA A 2 20.67 13.01 -28.90
CA ALA A 2 19.74 12.41 -27.95
C ALA A 2 19.60 13.38 -26.76
N ALA A 3 18.41 13.94 -26.56
CA ALA A 3 18.11 14.79 -25.42
C ALA A 3 18.03 13.92 -24.16
N ASN A 4 18.96 14.17 -23.27
CA ASN A 4 19.03 13.58 -21.94
C ASN A 4 17.89 14.16 -21.09
N LEU A 5 16.79 13.39 -20.91
CA LEU A 5 15.67 13.74 -20.03
C LEU A 5 15.95 13.30 -18.60
N SER A 6 17.04 13.81 -18.02
CA SER A 6 17.26 13.77 -16.58
C SER A 6 16.65 15.02 -15.94
N GLY A 7 15.35 15.02 -15.81
CA GLY A 7 14.60 16.07 -15.11
C GLY A 7 13.55 15.44 -14.21
N SER A 8 13.92 15.19 -12.97
CA SER A 8 13.03 14.79 -11.88
C SER A 8 11.96 15.87 -11.64
N LEU A 9 10.80 15.69 -12.24
CA LEU A 9 9.58 16.45 -11.93
C LEU A 9 8.59 15.55 -11.17
N PHE A 10 8.77 15.33 -9.93
CA PHE A 10 8.23 14.33 -9.01
C PHE A 10 9.14 13.10 -9.00
N GLY A 11 9.85 12.90 -7.89
CA GLY A 11 10.69 11.72 -7.69
C GLY A 11 9.88 10.44 -7.84
N ILE A 12 9.74 9.96 -9.08
CA ILE A 12 9.31 8.61 -9.38
C ILE A 12 10.53 7.77 -9.02
N SER A 13 10.62 7.42 -7.76
CA SER A 13 11.53 6.38 -7.30
C SER A 13 11.13 5.12 -8.06
N ARG A 14 11.93 4.71 -9.04
CA ARG A 14 11.79 3.40 -9.69
C ARG A 14 12.17 2.37 -8.64
N MET A 15 11.17 1.81 -7.96
CA MET A 15 11.37 0.73 -7.01
C MET A 15 11.44 -0.57 -7.79
N GLU A 16 12.57 -1.25 -7.73
CA GLU A 16 12.68 -2.63 -8.17
C GLU A 16 12.36 -3.55 -6.98
N ILE A 17 11.49 -4.53 -7.20
CA ILE A 17 11.17 -5.56 -6.20
C ILE A 17 11.63 -6.90 -6.77
N LYS A 18 12.63 -7.51 -6.14
CA LYS A 18 13.11 -8.85 -6.49
C LYS A 18 12.42 -9.88 -5.60
N VAL A 19 11.92 -10.96 -6.20
CA VAL A 19 11.21 -12.02 -5.47
C VAL A 19 12.00 -13.30 -5.53
N ASN A 20 12.21 -13.92 -4.36
CA ASN A 20 12.81 -15.23 -4.21
C ASN A 20 11.73 -16.24 -3.80
N PHE A 21 11.79 -17.43 -4.39
CA PHE A 21 10.95 -18.57 -4.05
C PHE A 21 11.63 -19.33 -2.90
N LEU A 22 10.90 -19.45 -1.78
CA LEU A 22 11.37 -20.19 -0.62
C LEU A 22 10.72 -21.59 -0.59
N ASP A 23 10.73 -22.24 0.56
CA ASP A 23 10.08 -23.53 0.77
C ASP A 23 8.54 -23.43 0.71
N ASN A 24 7.88 -24.51 0.28
CA ASN A 24 6.44 -24.63 0.09
C ASN A 24 5.87 -23.45 -0.74
N LEU A 25 4.94 -22.67 -0.20
CA LEU A 25 4.34 -21.49 -0.85
C LEU A 25 4.86 -20.14 -0.28
N ARG A 26 5.96 -20.20 0.46
CA ARG A 26 6.60 -19.01 1.00
C ARG A 26 7.38 -18.26 -0.08
N LEU A 27 7.29 -16.96 -0.03
CA LEU A 27 7.97 -16.04 -0.94
C LEU A 27 8.68 -14.96 -0.13
N GLU A 28 9.79 -14.48 -0.67
CA GLU A 28 10.52 -13.35 -0.12
C GLU A 28 10.59 -12.25 -1.17
N ALA A 29 10.16 -11.04 -0.83
CA ALA A 29 10.34 -9.84 -1.66
C ALA A 29 11.39 -8.93 -1.02
N LYS A 30 12.37 -8.52 -1.82
CA LYS A 30 13.43 -7.58 -1.42
C LYS A 30 13.36 -6.30 -2.23
N PHE A 31 13.43 -5.18 -1.56
CA PHE A 31 13.49 -3.84 -2.16
C PHE A 31 14.20 -2.89 -1.21
N ASP A 32 15.13 -2.10 -1.73
CA ASP A 32 16.04 -1.30 -0.92
C ASP A 32 16.67 -2.15 0.22
N ASP A 33 16.61 -1.70 1.46
CA ASP A 33 17.09 -2.43 2.64
C ASP A 33 15.99 -3.25 3.34
N PHE A 34 14.83 -3.42 2.71
CA PHE A 34 13.69 -4.12 3.31
C PHE A 34 13.50 -5.51 2.73
N THR A 35 12.99 -6.38 3.59
CA THR A 35 12.58 -7.74 3.24
C THR A 35 11.15 -7.98 3.74
N VAL A 36 10.31 -8.52 2.88
CA VAL A 36 8.93 -8.91 3.20
C VAL A 36 8.77 -10.39 2.90
N ILE A 37 8.27 -11.14 3.87
CA ILE A 37 7.95 -12.56 3.72
C ILE A 37 6.44 -12.69 3.53
N ALA A 38 6.02 -13.44 2.53
CA ALA A 38 4.64 -13.83 2.30
C ALA A 38 4.49 -15.35 2.31
N ASP A 39 3.31 -15.79 2.72
CA ASP A 39 2.92 -17.21 2.71
C ASP A 39 1.44 -17.30 2.33
N GLN A 40 0.91 -18.51 2.24
CA GLN A 40 -0.50 -18.75 2.09
C GLN A 40 -1.08 -19.37 3.36
N PRO A 41 -2.36 -19.13 3.69
CA PRO A 41 -3.04 -19.84 4.76
C PRO A 41 -3.03 -21.35 4.55
N ILE A 42 -3.09 -22.12 5.63
CA ILE A 42 -3.11 -23.59 5.60
C ILE A 42 -4.23 -24.12 4.68
N ARG A 43 -5.41 -23.45 4.68
CA ARG A 43 -6.55 -23.82 3.80
C ARG A 43 -6.21 -23.71 2.29
N TYR A 44 -5.18 -22.97 1.94
CA TYR A 44 -4.65 -22.82 0.57
C TYR A 44 -3.29 -23.51 0.41
N LYS A 45 -2.99 -24.50 1.24
CA LYS A 45 -1.77 -25.34 1.23
C LYS A 45 -0.47 -24.60 1.58
N GLY A 46 -0.54 -23.41 2.16
CA GLY A 46 0.59 -22.75 2.79
C GLY A 46 0.80 -23.24 4.21
N ASP A 47 1.82 -22.70 4.87
CA ASP A 47 2.13 -23.01 6.27
C ASP A 47 1.50 -22.01 7.25
N GLY A 48 0.87 -20.93 6.73
CA GLY A 48 0.30 -19.86 7.54
C GLY A 48 1.34 -19.10 8.36
N SER A 49 2.59 -19.10 7.91
CA SER A 49 3.73 -18.53 8.65
C SER A 49 3.90 -17.02 8.47
N ALA A 50 3.22 -16.43 7.51
CA ALA A 50 3.23 -15.00 7.21
C ALA A 50 1.90 -14.60 6.53
N PRO A 51 1.61 -13.27 6.45
CA PRO A 51 0.47 -12.78 5.68
C PRO A 51 0.55 -13.18 4.21
N GLY A 52 -0.63 -13.35 3.57
CA GLY A 52 -0.69 -13.55 2.13
C GLY A 52 -0.37 -12.26 1.35
N PRO A 53 0.02 -12.36 0.08
CA PRO A 53 0.30 -11.18 -0.74
C PRO A 53 -0.85 -10.18 -0.78
N PHE A 54 -2.09 -10.65 -0.85
CA PHE A 54 -3.26 -9.78 -0.85
C PHE A 54 -3.49 -9.09 0.51
N ASP A 55 -3.13 -9.72 1.63
CA ASP A 55 -3.19 -9.10 2.95
C ASP A 55 -2.26 -7.89 3.04
N TYR A 56 -1.07 -7.97 2.43
CA TYR A 56 -0.14 -6.83 2.31
C TYR A 56 -0.73 -5.69 1.48
N PHE A 57 -1.40 -6.00 0.39
CA PHE A 57 -2.10 -4.99 -0.42
C PHE A 57 -3.18 -4.26 0.39
N LEU A 58 -4.00 -5.00 1.14
CA LEU A 58 -5.01 -4.42 2.03
C LEU A 58 -4.38 -3.57 3.13
N ALA A 59 -3.34 -4.08 3.77
CA ALA A 59 -2.61 -3.37 4.81
C ALA A 59 -1.97 -2.08 4.26
N SER A 60 -1.40 -2.10 3.06
CA SER A 60 -0.79 -0.93 2.43
C SER A 60 -1.79 0.19 2.22
N SER A 61 -3.01 -0.12 1.84
CA SER A 61 -4.12 0.84 1.70
C SER A 61 -4.44 1.53 3.03
N ALA A 62 -4.61 0.76 4.10
CA ALA A 62 -4.90 1.29 5.43
C ALA A 62 -3.74 2.12 5.99
N LEU A 63 -2.50 1.64 5.83
CA LEU A 63 -1.29 2.35 6.28
C LEU A 63 -1.10 3.66 5.53
N CYS A 64 -1.33 3.68 4.23
CA CYS A 64 -1.23 4.90 3.42
C CYS A 64 -2.28 5.94 3.84
N ALA A 65 -3.52 5.52 4.10
CA ALA A 65 -4.56 6.40 4.64
C ALA A 65 -4.16 6.97 6.01
N ALA A 66 -3.69 6.12 6.92
CA ALA A 66 -3.24 6.52 8.25
C ALA A 66 -2.03 7.46 8.21
N TYR A 67 -1.11 7.29 7.26
CA TYR A 67 0.01 8.19 7.04
C TYR A 67 -0.46 9.63 6.79
N PHE A 68 -1.45 9.83 5.93
CA PHE A 68 -1.97 11.17 5.64
C PHE A 68 -2.72 11.79 6.82
N VAL A 69 -3.41 10.97 7.63
CA VAL A 69 -3.98 11.42 8.91
C VAL A 69 -2.87 11.91 9.83
N LYS A 70 -1.82 11.10 10.01
CA LYS A 70 -0.68 11.45 10.86
C LYS A 70 0.01 12.72 10.40
N LEU A 71 0.26 12.85 9.10
CA LEU A 71 0.89 14.03 8.51
C LEU A 71 0.06 15.31 8.75
N TYR A 72 -1.26 15.24 8.55
CA TYR A 72 -2.16 16.35 8.86
C TYR A 72 -2.08 16.76 10.33
N CYS A 73 -2.14 15.79 11.23
CA CYS A 73 -2.07 16.02 12.67
C CYS A 73 -0.73 16.63 13.09
N GLN A 74 0.39 16.14 12.54
CA GLN A 74 1.72 16.68 12.84
C GLN A 74 1.84 18.16 12.45
N THR A 75 1.34 18.55 11.29
CA THR A 75 1.43 19.96 10.82
C THR A 75 0.57 20.91 11.64
N ARG A 76 -0.32 20.40 12.49
CA ARG A 76 -1.24 21.17 13.32
C ARG A 76 -1.05 20.93 14.82
N ASN A 77 -0.01 20.18 15.19
CA ASN A 77 0.27 19.80 16.58
C ASN A 77 -0.91 19.09 17.26
N ILE A 78 -1.68 18.28 16.51
CA ILE A 78 -2.77 17.46 17.03
C ILE A 78 -2.18 16.13 17.51
N PRO A 79 -2.35 15.75 18.79
CA PRO A 79 -1.91 14.45 19.29
C PRO A 79 -2.66 13.29 18.61
N THR A 80 -1.93 12.23 18.22
CA THR A 80 -2.53 11.08 17.53
C THR A 80 -2.80 9.86 18.40
N HIS A 81 -2.44 9.91 19.69
CA HIS A 81 -2.56 8.73 20.58
C HIS A 81 -4.01 8.25 20.81
N ASN A 82 -5.01 9.14 20.64
CA ASN A 82 -6.43 8.81 20.74
C ASN A 82 -7.13 8.75 19.37
N ILE A 83 -6.38 8.76 18.27
CA ILE A 83 -6.93 8.58 16.93
C ILE A 83 -6.75 7.12 16.54
N ARG A 84 -7.83 6.48 16.10
CA ARG A 84 -7.80 5.11 15.58
C ARG A 84 -8.36 5.09 14.17
N LEU A 85 -7.75 4.26 13.33
CA LEU A 85 -8.21 4.03 11.96
C LEU A 85 -8.38 2.53 11.75
N SER A 86 -9.47 2.17 11.13
CA SER A 86 -9.72 0.80 10.66
C SER A 86 -10.13 0.79 9.20
N GLN A 87 -9.81 -0.29 8.51
CA GLN A 87 -10.27 -0.58 7.16
C GLN A 87 -10.98 -1.92 7.15
N ASN A 88 -12.19 -1.94 6.62
CA ASN A 88 -12.98 -3.15 6.41
C ASN A 88 -13.16 -3.39 4.92
N ASN A 89 -12.89 -4.60 4.50
CA ASN A 89 -13.09 -5.09 3.15
C ASN A 89 -14.50 -5.69 3.03
N ILE A 90 -15.33 -5.12 2.20
CA ILE A 90 -16.65 -5.68 1.85
C ILE A 90 -16.52 -6.28 0.45
N VAL A 91 -16.65 -7.59 0.35
CA VAL A 91 -16.52 -8.33 -0.90
C VAL A 91 -17.91 -8.62 -1.47
N ASP A 92 -18.08 -8.34 -2.76
CA ASP A 92 -19.28 -8.71 -3.48
C ASP A 92 -19.37 -10.25 -3.58
N PRO A 93 -20.45 -10.88 -3.09
CA PRO A 93 -20.58 -12.32 -3.10
C PRO A 93 -20.64 -12.92 -4.51
N GLU A 94 -21.07 -12.14 -5.51
CA GLU A 94 -21.16 -12.58 -6.91
C GLU A 94 -19.88 -12.33 -7.69
N ASN A 95 -19.06 -11.34 -7.26
CA ASN A 95 -17.80 -11.02 -7.90
C ASN A 95 -16.73 -10.64 -6.86
N ARG A 96 -15.89 -11.60 -6.49
CA ARG A 96 -14.83 -11.42 -5.50
C ARG A 96 -13.83 -10.27 -5.80
N TYR A 97 -13.75 -9.84 -7.05
CA TYR A 97 -12.89 -8.72 -7.46
C TYR A 97 -13.56 -7.36 -7.29
N ASN A 98 -14.89 -7.33 -7.12
CA ASN A 98 -15.62 -6.12 -6.77
C ASN A 98 -15.65 -5.97 -5.25
N GLN A 99 -14.92 -4.98 -4.74
CA GLN A 99 -14.72 -4.80 -3.32
C GLN A 99 -14.87 -3.34 -2.92
N ILE A 100 -15.41 -3.11 -1.72
CA ILE A 100 -15.47 -1.80 -1.09
C ILE A 100 -14.49 -1.78 0.07
N PHE A 101 -13.53 -0.87 0.04
CA PHE A 101 -12.62 -0.61 1.16
C PHE A 101 -13.21 0.51 2.01
N LYS A 102 -13.85 0.13 3.10
CA LYS A 102 -14.46 1.07 4.04
C LYS A 102 -13.42 1.48 5.09
N ILE A 103 -12.94 2.73 5.00
CA ILE A 103 -12.02 3.31 5.96
C ILE A 103 -12.82 4.11 6.98
N GLN A 104 -12.60 3.83 8.26
CA GLN A 104 -13.25 4.50 9.39
C GLN A 104 -12.19 5.09 10.30
N VAL A 105 -12.40 6.34 10.71
CA VAL A 105 -11.49 7.05 11.62
C VAL A 105 -12.26 7.45 12.87
N GLU A 106 -11.79 6.98 14.01
CA GLU A 106 -12.27 7.41 15.30
C GLU A 106 -11.43 8.60 15.79
N LEU A 107 -12.11 9.68 16.11
CA LEU A 107 -11.49 10.93 16.52
C LEU A 107 -11.97 11.32 17.92
N PRO A 108 -11.09 11.88 18.78
CA PRO A 108 -11.47 12.45 20.06
C PRO A 108 -12.57 13.51 19.94
N ALA A 109 -13.40 13.62 20.97
CA ALA A 109 -14.54 14.55 20.97
C ALA A 109 -14.11 16.04 20.97
N ASP A 110 -12.93 16.33 21.48
CA ASP A 110 -12.36 17.67 21.63
C ASP A 110 -11.67 18.20 20.35
N ILE A 111 -11.56 17.39 19.29
CA ILE A 111 -11.07 17.85 18.00
C ILE A 111 -12.10 18.80 17.36
N SER A 112 -11.62 19.98 16.90
CA SER A 112 -12.46 20.97 16.22
C SER A 112 -13.10 20.39 14.95
N ASP A 113 -14.29 20.87 14.59
CA ASP A 113 -14.96 20.43 13.35
C ASP A 113 -14.13 20.71 12.10
N LYS A 114 -13.37 21.80 12.09
CA LYS A 114 -12.43 22.13 11.01
C LYS A 114 -11.35 21.06 10.87
N ASP A 115 -10.74 20.65 11.98
CA ASP A 115 -9.68 19.64 11.96
C ASP A 115 -10.23 18.24 11.69
N ARG A 116 -11.42 17.93 12.22
CA ARG A 116 -12.16 16.69 11.90
C ARG A 116 -12.34 16.52 10.40
N GLN A 117 -12.87 17.54 9.72
CA GLN A 117 -13.02 17.54 8.28
C GLN A 117 -11.68 17.53 7.53
N GLY A 118 -10.68 18.25 8.07
CA GLY A 118 -9.33 18.27 7.51
C GLY A 118 -8.66 16.90 7.54
N ILE A 119 -8.79 16.18 8.66
CA ILE A 119 -8.29 14.80 8.79
C ILE A 119 -8.97 13.90 7.76
N LEU A 120 -10.29 13.92 7.65
CA LEU A 120 -10.99 13.06 6.67
C LEU A 120 -10.58 13.39 5.21
N ARG A 121 -10.48 14.69 4.86
CA ARG A 121 -10.01 15.09 3.53
C ARG A 121 -8.56 14.72 3.27
N SER A 122 -7.71 14.63 4.29
CA SER A 122 -6.31 14.25 4.11
C SER A 122 -6.16 12.83 3.52
N ILE A 123 -7.08 11.94 3.84
CA ILE A 123 -7.12 10.55 3.32
C ILE A 123 -7.32 10.52 1.81
N GLU A 124 -7.98 11.53 1.22
CA GLU A 124 -8.13 11.63 -0.24
C GLU A 124 -6.80 11.79 -0.98
N ARG A 125 -5.75 12.16 -0.28
CA ARG A 125 -4.38 12.26 -0.81
C ARG A 125 -3.65 10.92 -0.88
N CYS A 126 -4.22 9.86 -0.33
CA CYS A 126 -3.61 8.52 -0.27
C CYS A 126 -3.16 8.07 -1.67
N THR A 127 -1.85 7.83 -1.83
CA THR A 127 -1.26 7.43 -3.10
C THR A 127 -1.74 6.05 -3.54
N VAL A 128 -1.82 5.08 -2.62
CA VAL A 128 -2.33 3.73 -2.90
C VAL A 128 -3.76 3.82 -3.45
N LYS A 129 -4.65 4.58 -2.79
CA LYS A 129 -6.03 4.79 -3.26
C LYS A 129 -6.07 5.36 -4.67
N LYS A 130 -5.27 6.41 -4.94
CA LYS A 130 -5.23 7.05 -6.26
C LYS A 130 -4.73 6.11 -7.36
N VAL A 131 -3.68 5.33 -7.09
CA VAL A 131 -3.15 4.35 -8.05
C VAL A 131 -4.19 3.27 -8.34
N VAL A 132 -4.82 2.72 -7.30
CA VAL A 132 -5.88 1.70 -7.47
C VAL A 132 -7.06 2.24 -8.29
N GLN A 133 -7.51 3.46 -8.00
CA GLN A 133 -8.63 4.09 -8.74
C GLN A 133 -8.28 4.43 -10.18
N ALA A 134 -7.01 4.73 -10.47
CA ALA A 134 -6.54 4.96 -11.84
C ALA A 134 -6.46 3.68 -12.68
N GLY A 135 -6.39 2.50 -12.04
CA GLY A 135 -6.29 1.21 -12.71
C GLY A 135 -4.93 1.04 -13.39
N PRO A 136 -3.87 0.65 -12.67
CA PRO A 136 -2.55 0.46 -13.25
C PRO A 136 -2.56 -0.66 -14.30
N GLU A 137 -1.77 -0.50 -15.36
CA GLU A 137 -1.54 -1.53 -16.36
C GLU A 137 -0.50 -2.54 -15.85
N PHE A 138 -0.70 -3.82 -16.15
CA PHE A 138 0.25 -4.90 -15.89
C PHE A 138 0.84 -5.37 -17.20
N VAL A 139 2.16 -5.21 -17.35
CA VAL A 139 2.93 -5.76 -18.47
C VAL A 139 3.70 -6.96 -17.95
N ILE A 140 3.57 -8.11 -18.61
CA ILE A 140 4.21 -9.36 -18.22
C ILE A 140 5.13 -9.79 -19.36
N GLU A 141 6.44 -9.90 -19.06
CA GLU A 141 7.48 -10.23 -20.03
C GLU A 141 8.37 -11.35 -19.49
N GLN A 142 8.87 -12.17 -20.40
CA GLN A 142 9.97 -13.10 -20.13
C GLN A 142 11.28 -12.42 -20.51
N VAL A 143 12.26 -12.48 -19.64
CA VAL A 143 13.62 -11.99 -19.89
C VAL A 143 14.63 -13.10 -19.61
N ASP A 144 15.77 -13.08 -20.29
CA ASP A 144 16.83 -14.06 -20.08
C ASP A 144 17.68 -13.76 -18.83
N ASN A 145 17.73 -12.48 -18.44
CA ASN A 145 18.49 -12.04 -17.26
C ASN A 145 17.85 -10.77 -16.66
N LEU A 146 17.42 -10.87 -15.41
CA LEU A 146 16.84 -9.73 -14.69
C LEU A 146 17.84 -8.62 -14.35
N ASP A 147 19.14 -8.94 -14.27
CA ASP A 147 20.16 -7.97 -13.90
C ASP A 147 20.73 -7.21 -15.12
N ALA A 148 20.34 -7.57 -16.34
CA ALA A 148 20.85 -6.94 -17.58
C ALA A 148 20.34 -5.50 -17.76
N ASP A 149 19.19 -5.16 -17.20
CA ASP A 149 18.54 -3.83 -17.34
C ASP A 149 18.79 -2.91 -16.13
N ALA A 150 19.69 -3.28 -15.22
CA ALA A 150 20.01 -2.53 -14.00
C ALA A 150 21.04 -1.39 -14.19
N GLN A 151 21.12 -0.82 -15.42
CA GLN A 151 22.02 0.33 -15.72
C GLN A 151 21.26 1.64 -15.88
#